data_19e95c63257f9f0b839fd07d36cd0533
#
_entry.id   19e95c63257f9f0b839fd07d36cd0533
#
_cell.length_a   1.000
_cell.length_b   1.000
_cell.length_c   1.000
_cell.angle_alpha   90.00
_cell.angle_beta   90.00
_cell.angle_gamma   90.00
#
_symmetry.space_group_name_H-M   'P 1'
#
loop_
_entity.id
_entity.type
_entity.pdbx_description
1 polymer ?
#
loop_
_entity_poly.entity_id
_entity_poly.type
_entity_poly.pdbx_seq_one_letter_code
_entity_poly.pdbx_strand_id
1 'polypeptide(L)'
;MSDPRKIAYEVLNKCASAEQYSNIALDTAIKRSDLTSPDRGLLTALVYGVIERQLTLDAIIDTLCDRKADDIPPEARTLLRLGLYQLAYLDRVPDHAAVNETVNMAPKRVRGFVNAILRAFIRGGKQIPMPDKREDPIRYLSVKYSFCPALCRTFVETFGLERTEELFLAFGEHPDLTLRTNTLRITREDLLAALAGEGIHALPTKESDVGIRVCDKSPVAELYGFADGLFFVQDEASQLCVKSLDAKAGMRVLDACACPGSKSFGAAIDMQNTGCVMSCDLHRNKLSLVESGAERLGISILQTEERDARTPNDTWISQFDRVLCDVPCSGFGVFAKKPELRYKDPAASAALPDIQLAILKNASTYVKVGGRLVYSTCTLLPCENEGNVARFLEENRDFSLIEQRTLYPDINETDGFFYAVLERVR
;
A
#
# COMPACT_ATOMS: atom_id res chain seq x y z
N MET A 1 7.11 -23.36 -22.01
CA MET A 1 7.31 -22.76 -20.68
C MET A 1 7.37 -21.25 -20.82
N SER A 2 6.57 -20.56 -20.02
CA SER A 2 6.60 -19.10 -19.97
C SER A 2 7.93 -18.62 -19.37
N ASP A 3 8.52 -17.55 -19.92
CA ASP A 3 9.76 -16.93 -19.40
C ASP A 3 9.42 -15.82 -18.41
N PRO A 4 9.79 -15.91 -17.12
CA PRO A 4 9.48 -14.91 -16.11
C PRO A 4 10.08 -13.53 -16.43
N ARG A 5 11.22 -13.45 -17.11
CA ARG A 5 11.86 -12.18 -17.49
C ARG A 5 11.08 -11.47 -18.59
N LYS A 6 10.60 -12.23 -19.57
CA LYS A 6 9.77 -11.69 -20.65
C LYS A 6 8.44 -11.15 -20.10
N ILE A 7 7.80 -11.90 -19.20
CA ILE A 7 6.56 -11.46 -18.54
C ILE A 7 6.84 -10.22 -17.69
N ALA A 8 7.94 -10.17 -16.93
CA ALA A 8 8.34 -9.00 -16.16
C ALA A 8 8.48 -7.76 -17.03
N TYR A 9 9.16 -7.91 -18.19
CA TYR A 9 9.30 -6.80 -19.16
C TYR A 9 7.95 -6.30 -19.68
N GLU A 10 7.02 -7.19 -20.00
CA GLU A 10 5.67 -6.82 -20.46
C GLU A 10 4.87 -6.10 -19.36
N VAL A 11 4.94 -6.60 -18.10
CA VAL A 11 4.29 -5.97 -16.94
C VAL A 11 4.87 -4.59 -16.67
N LEU A 12 6.20 -4.45 -16.64
CA LEU A 12 6.89 -3.18 -16.41
C LEU A 12 6.52 -2.11 -17.46
N ASN A 13 6.39 -2.50 -18.73
CA ASN A 13 5.96 -1.56 -19.77
C ASN A 13 4.52 -1.09 -19.56
N LYS A 14 3.60 -1.97 -19.14
CA LYS A 14 2.21 -1.58 -18.80
C LYS A 14 2.15 -0.63 -17.60
N CYS A 15 2.99 -0.86 -16.60
CA CYS A 15 3.10 0.02 -15.45
C CYS A 15 3.67 1.39 -15.84
N ALA A 16 4.68 1.42 -16.72
CA ALA A 16 5.31 2.66 -17.20
C ALA A 16 4.36 3.55 -18.01
N SER A 17 3.41 2.95 -18.75
CA SER A 17 2.37 3.71 -19.48
C SER A 17 1.19 4.15 -18.60
N ALA A 18 1.26 3.94 -17.29
CA ALA A 18 0.19 4.22 -16.32
C ALA A 18 -1.15 3.52 -16.63
N GLU A 19 -1.13 2.47 -17.43
CA GLU A 19 -2.33 1.71 -17.80
C GLU A 19 -2.87 0.88 -16.64
N GLN A 20 -1.98 0.45 -15.72
CA GLN A 20 -2.37 -0.44 -14.62
C GLN A 20 -1.42 -0.35 -13.43
N TYR A 21 -1.97 -0.49 -12.21
CA TYR A 21 -1.16 -0.64 -10.99
C TYR A 21 -0.36 -1.96 -11.03
N SER A 22 0.84 -1.91 -10.45
CA SER A 22 1.80 -3.02 -10.49
C SER A 22 1.25 -4.33 -9.94
N ASN A 23 0.53 -4.29 -8.82
CA ASN A 23 -0.07 -5.45 -8.20
C ASN A 23 -1.14 -6.12 -9.09
N ILE A 24 -2.00 -5.33 -9.75
CA ILE A 24 -3.05 -5.86 -10.64
C ILE A 24 -2.43 -6.44 -11.90
N ALA A 25 -1.45 -5.74 -12.49
CA ALA A 25 -0.75 -6.19 -13.70
C ALA A 25 0.00 -7.51 -13.44
N LEU A 26 0.69 -7.60 -12.31
CA LEU A 26 1.45 -8.78 -11.90
C LEU A 26 0.52 -9.97 -11.60
N ASP A 27 -0.53 -9.79 -10.81
CA ASP A 27 -1.49 -10.85 -10.49
C ASP A 27 -2.14 -11.41 -11.76
N THR A 28 -2.56 -10.52 -12.67
CA THR A 28 -3.11 -10.92 -13.97
C THR A 28 -2.10 -11.74 -14.80
N ALA A 29 -0.83 -11.33 -14.80
CA ALA A 29 0.22 -12.02 -15.55
C ALA A 29 0.52 -13.40 -14.95
N ILE A 30 0.57 -13.52 -13.61
CA ILE A 30 0.76 -14.80 -12.91
C ILE A 30 -0.39 -15.77 -13.22
N LYS A 31 -1.65 -15.32 -13.12
CA LYS A 31 -2.84 -16.15 -13.39
C LYS A 31 -2.94 -16.66 -14.82
N ARG A 32 -2.36 -15.91 -15.78
CA ARG A 32 -2.35 -16.28 -17.21
C ARG A 32 -1.15 -17.10 -17.65
N SER A 33 -0.19 -17.32 -16.76
CA SER A 33 1.06 -18.02 -17.05
C SER A 33 1.07 -19.44 -16.46
N ASP A 34 1.89 -20.32 -17.05
CA ASP A 34 2.21 -21.66 -16.59
C ASP A 34 3.51 -21.72 -15.78
N LEU A 35 3.84 -20.62 -15.06
CA LEU A 35 5.07 -20.51 -14.29
C LEU A 35 5.10 -21.44 -13.08
N THR A 36 6.26 -22.04 -12.83
CA THR A 36 6.55 -22.77 -11.59
C THR A 36 6.60 -21.82 -10.38
N SER A 37 6.53 -22.34 -9.15
CA SER A 37 6.62 -21.51 -7.96
C SER A 37 7.92 -20.69 -7.88
N PRO A 38 9.13 -21.25 -8.17
CA PRO A 38 10.36 -20.45 -8.25
C PRO A 38 10.32 -19.35 -9.32
N ASP A 39 9.72 -19.62 -10.48
CA ASP A 39 9.62 -18.65 -11.57
C ASP A 39 8.64 -17.51 -11.23
N ARG A 40 7.55 -17.81 -10.53
CA ARG A 40 6.64 -16.78 -9.97
C ARG A 40 7.37 -15.89 -8.97
N GLY A 41 8.20 -16.47 -8.11
CA GLY A 41 9.06 -15.73 -7.18
C GLY A 41 10.03 -14.79 -7.92
N LEU A 42 10.69 -15.28 -8.97
CA LEU A 42 11.57 -14.47 -9.80
C LEU A 42 10.81 -13.35 -10.52
N LEU A 43 9.67 -13.65 -11.14
CA LEU A 43 8.81 -12.66 -11.78
C LEU A 43 8.42 -11.53 -10.82
N THR A 44 7.98 -11.90 -9.62
CA THR A 44 7.59 -10.95 -8.57
C THR A 44 8.76 -10.07 -8.14
N ALA A 45 9.94 -10.68 -7.90
CA ALA A 45 11.15 -9.96 -7.53
C ALA A 45 11.61 -8.98 -8.63
N LEU A 46 11.52 -9.39 -9.90
CA LEU A 46 11.88 -8.55 -11.04
C LEU A 46 10.94 -7.34 -11.19
N VAL A 47 9.62 -7.56 -11.10
CA VAL A 47 8.64 -6.47 -11.27
C VAL A 47 8.74 -5.47 -10.12
N TYR A 48 8.57 -5.92 -8.88
CA TYR A 48 8.60 -5.01 -7.74
C TYR A 48 9.98 -4.39 -7.53
N GLY A 49 11.06 -5.17 -7.65
CA GLY A 49 12.39 -4.65 -7.43
C GLY A 49 12.83 -3.61 -8.48
N VAL A 50 12.43 -3.76 -9.74
CA VAL A 50 12.67 -2.72 -10.75
C VAL A 50 11.87 -1.47 -10.44
N ILE A 51 10.59 -1.60 -10.04
CA ILE A 51 9.77 -0.45 -9.67
C ILE A 51 10.35 0.24 -8.42
N GLU A 52 10.67 -0.49 -7.38
CA GLU A 52 11.23 0.06 -6.13
C GLU A 52 12.58 0.76 -6.29
N ARG A 53 13.36 0.40 -7.29
CA ARG A 53 14.73 0.92 -7.52
C ARG A 53 14.87 1.74 -8.79
N GLN A 54 13.75 2.19 -9.38
CA GLN A 54 13.74 2.80 -10.69
C GLN A 54 14.73 3.96 -10.84
N LEU A 55 14.77 4.92 -9.90
CA LEU A 55 15.66 6.08 -9.97
C LEU A 55 17.12 5.72 -9.66
N THR A 56 17.34 4.73 -8.79
CA THR A 56 18.68 4.18 -8.56
C THR A 56 19.24 3.54 -9.86
N LEU A 57 18.40 2.77 -10.55
CA LEU A 57 18.77 2.13 -11.81
C LEU A 57 18.97 3.16 -12.93
N ASP A 58 18.15 4.21 -12.96
CA ASP A 58 18.30 5.32 -13.89
C ASP A 58 19.61 6.07 -13.65
N ALA A 59 20.01 6.32 -12.40
CA ALA A 59 21.29 6.95 -12.09
C ALA A 59 22.48 6.13 -12.61
N ILE A 60 22.40 4.79 -12.57
CA ILE A 60 23.42 3.93 -13.19
C ILE A 60 23.44 4.12 -14.72
N ILE A 61 22.24 4.12 -15.35
CA ILE A 61 22.12 4.31 -16.81
C ILE A 61 22.70 5.66 -17.21
N ASP A 62 22.31 6.74 -16.52
CA ASP A 62 22.76 8.10 -16.82
C ASP A 62 24.26 8.30 -16.65
N THR A 63 24.89 7.55 -15.72
CA THR A 63 26.35 7.60 -15.53
C THR A 63 27.12 6.83 -16.62
N LEU A 64 26.52 5.78 -17.15
CA LEU A 64 27.18 4.91 -18.15
C LEU A 64 26.81 5.28 -19.59
N CYS A 65 25.93 6.22 -19.79
CA CYS A 65 25.41 6.62 -21.09
C CYS A 65 25.71 8.08 -21.38
N ASP A 66 26.41 8.38 -22.47
CA ASP A 66 26.65 9.74 -22.94
C ASP A 66 25.40 10.42 -23.55
N ARG A 67 24.29 9.67 -23.65
CA ARG A 67 23.00 10.19 -24.17
C ARG A 67 22.17 10.81 -23.05
N LYS A 68 21.40 11.87 -23.40
CA LYS A 68 20.40 12.38 -22.46
C LYS A 68 19.35 11.31 -22.16
N ALA A 69 18.82 11.32 -20.96
CA ALA A 69 17.79 10.37 -20.52
C ALA A 69 16.62 10.27 -21.53
N ASP A 70 16.17 11.39 -22.09
CA ASP A 70 15.05 11.45 -23.03
C ASP A 70 15.36 10.85 -24.42
N ASP A 71 16.65 10.68 -24.76
CA ASP A 71 17.07 10.09 -26.03
C ASP A 71 17.11 8.55 -26.01
N ILE A 72 16.88 7.94 -24.83
CA ILE A 72 16.85 6.48 -24.68
C ILE A 72 15.43 5.98 -24.95
N PRO A 73 15.22 5.12 -25.98
CA PRO A 73 13.89 4.56 -26.24
C PRO A 73 13.29 3.88 -24.99
N PRO A 74 11.99 4.06 -24.68
CA PRO A 74 11.35 3.51 -23.48
C PRO A 74 11.58 2.01 -23.31
N GLU A 75 11.49 1.24 -24.39
CA GLU A 75 11.75 -0.20 -24.35
C GLU A 75 13.19 -0.55 -23.96
N ALA A 76 14.17 0.25 -24.42
CA ALA A 76 15.57 0.06 -24.03
C ALA A 76 15.81 0.39 -22.56
N ARG A 77 15.15 1.46 -22.06
CA ARG A 77 15.22 1.85 -20.65
C ARG A 77 14.64 0.78 -19.73
N THR A 78 13.47 0.22 -20.06
CA THR A 78 12.88 -0.89 -19.29
C THR A 78 13.79 -2.12 -19.26
N LEU A 79 14.39 -2.50 -20.40
CA LEU A 79 15.34 -3.60 -20.47
C LEU A 79 16.60 -3.33 -19.66
N LEU A 80 17.15 -2.11 -19.73
CA LEU A 80 18.31 -1.73 -18.94
C LEU A 80 18.01 -1.80 -17.44
N ARG A 81 16.89 -1.24 -16.98
CA ARG A 81 16.46 -1.35 -15.57
C ARG A 81 16.35 -2.82 -15.15
N LEU A 82 15.73 -3.68 -15.98
CA LEU A 82 15.56 -5.10 -15.70
C LEU A 82 16.90 -5.84 -15.61
N GLY A 83 17.82 -5.56 -16.54
CA GLY A 83 19.17 -6.17 -16.54
C GLY A 83 20.02 -5.67 -15.38
N LEU A 84 20.05 -4.36 -15.13
CA LEU A 84 20.79 -3.75 -14.03
C LEU A 84 20.28 -4.20 -12.65
N TYR A 85 18.96 -4.34 -12.49
CA TYR A 85 18.39 -4.87 -11.24
C TYR A 85 18.87 -6.29 -10.96
N GLN A 86 18.88 -7.16 -11.97
CA GLN A 86 19.42 -8.53 -11.81
C GLN A 86 20.90 -8.51 -11.42
N LEU A 87 21.71 -7.64 -12.05
CA LEU A 87 23.15 -7.54 -11.79
C LEU A 87 23.49 -6.94 -10.41
N ALA A 88 22.67 -6.01 -9.91
CA ALA A 88 22.95 -5.26 -8.69
C ALA A 88 22.31 -5.86 -7.43
N TYR A 89 21.19 -6.60 -7.57
CA TYR A 89 20.36 -6.99 -6.42
C TYR A 89 19.99 -8.47 -6.37
N LEU A 90 20.27 -9.28 -7.42
CA LEU A 90 19.94 -10.70 -7.43
C LEU A 90 21.20 -11.58 -7.41
N ASP A 91 21.72 -11.86 -6.22
CA ASP A 91 22.96 -12.64 -6.02
C ASP A 91 22.90 -14.06 -6.63
N ARG A 92 21.70 -14.63 -6.72
CA ARG A 92 21.50 -15.98 -7.28
C ARG A 92 21.44 -16.01 -8.81
N VAL A 93 21.45 -14.86 -9.48
CA VAL A 93 21.44 -14.76 -10.93
C VAL A 93 22.87 -14.50 -11.42
N PRO A 94 23.52 -15.44 -12.15
CA PRO A 94 24.84 -15.21 -12.68
C PRO A 94 24.87 -14.05 -13.69
N ASP A 95 25.93 -13.24 -13.67
CA ASP A 95 26.06 -12.04 -14.52
C ASP A 95 25.84 -12.33 -16.00
N HIS A 96 26.43 -13.46 -16.50
CA HIS A 96 26.29 -13.84 -17.89
C HIS A 96 24.82 -14.16 -18.26
N ALA A 97 24.04 -14.75 -17.33
CA ALA A 97 22.64 -15.05 -17.53
C ALA A 97 21.80 -13.74 -17.51
N ALA A 98 22.04 -12.84 -16.55
CA ALA A 98 21.38 -11.54 -16.49
C ALA A 98 21.57 -10.75 -17.80
N VAL A 99 22.81 -10.71 -18.31
CA VAL A 99 23.11 -9.99 -19.56
C VAL A 99 22.50 -10.70 -20.77
N ASN A 100 22.73 -11.99 -20.95
CA ASN A 100 22.33 -12.70 -22.15
C ASN A 100 20.82 -12.75 -22.31
N GLU A 101 20.06 -13.07 -21.24
CA GLU A 101 18.60 -13.13 -21.28
C GLU A 101 17.99 -11.74 -21.56
N THR A 102 18.52 -10.68 -20.91
CA THR A 102 18.05 -9.32 -21.16
C THR A 102 18.32 -8.86 -22.60
N VAL A 103 19.52 -9.16 -23.13
CA VAL A 103 19.92 -8.81 -24.50
C VAL A 103 19.13 -9.60 -25.55
N ASN A 104 18.78 -10.85 -25.26
CA ASN A 104 17.97 -11.68 -26.16
C ASN A 104 16.55 -11.14 -26.33
N MET A 105 15.96 -10.55 -25.28
CA MET A 105 14.67 -9.88 -25.35
C MET A 105 14.68 -8.55 -26.12
N ALA A 106 15.87 -7.96 -26.28
CA ALA A 106 15.98 -6.63 -26.88
C ALA A 106 15.75 -6.67 -28.42
N PRO A 107 14.93 -5.75 -28.95
CA PRO A 107 14.81 -5.53 -30.38
C PRO A 107 16.19 -5.28 -31.04
N LYS A 108 16.37 -5.75 -32.28
CA LYS A 108 17.65 -5.65 -33.00
C LYS A 108 18.28 -4.25 -32.94
N ARG A 109 17.47 -3.19 -33.06
CA ARG A 109 17.89 -1.80 -33.07
C ARG A 109 18.55 -1.30 -31.77
N VAL A 110 18.19 -1.86 -30.61
CA VAL A 110 18.70 -1.44 -29.29
C VAL A 110 19.57 -2.50 -28.61
N ARG A 111 19.67 -3.71 -29.18
CA ARG A 111 20.36 -4.86 -28.60
C ARG A 111 21.82 -4.56 -28.28
N GLY A 112 22.56 -3.97 -29.23
CA GLY A 112 23.96 -3.58 -29.03
C GLY A 112 24.16 -2.57 -27.92
N PHE A 113 23.25 -1.58 -27.85
CA PHE A 113 23.25 -0.56 -26.80
C PHE A 113 22.99 -1.17 -25.41
N VAL A 114 21.94 -1.99 -25.27
CA VAL A 114 21.64 -2.68 -23.99
C VAL A 114 22.83 -3.53 -23.54
N ASN A 115 23.40 -4.33 -24.44
CA ASN A 115 24.57 -5.16 -24.11
C ASN A 115 25.77 -4.31 -23.66
N ALA A 116 26.04 -3.18 -24.33
CA ALA A 116 27.18 -2.31 -24.00
C ALA A 116 27.08 -1.74 -22.59
N ILE A 117 25.90 -1.21 -22.21
CA ILE A 117 25.65 -0.63 -20.87
C ILE A 117 25.74 -1.70 -19.78
N LEU A 118 25.08 -2.87 -19.94
CA LEU A 118 25.13 -3.94 -18.93
C LEU A 118 26.57 -4.44 -18.71
N ARG A 119 27.36 -4.62 -19.80
CA ARG A 119 28.75 -5.00 -19.67
C ARG A 119 29.64 -3.90 -19.10
N ALA A 120 29.35 -2.63 -19.36
CA ALA A 120 30.04 -1.50 -18.75
C ALA A 120 29.82 -1.48 -17.23
N PHE A 121 28.60 -1.72 -16.76
CA PHE A 121 28.29 -1.81 -15.33
C PHE A 121 29.09 -2.93 -14.64
N ILE A 122 29.20 -4.11 -15.25
CA ILE A 122 30.01 -5.21 -14.72
C ILE A 122 31.50 -4.82 -14.66
N ARG A 123 32.04 -4.24 -15.75
CA ARG A 123 33.45 -3.81 -15.80
C ARG A 123 33.76 -2.72 -14.77
N GLY A 124 32.79 -1.85 -14.45
CA GLY A 124 32.91 -0.83 -13.41
C GLY A 124 32.75 -1.37 -11.98
N GLY A 125 32.74 -2.71 -11.79
CA GLY A 125 32.58 -3.32 -10.47
C GLY A 125 31.20 -3.21 -9.86
N LYS A 126 30.17 -3.00 -10.67
CA LYS A 126 28.74 -2.89 -10.28
C LYS A 126 28.47 -1.78 -9.24
N GLN A 127 29.23 -0.70 -9.29
CA GLN A 127 29.07 0.41 -8.37
C GLN A 127 27.86 1.27 -8.73
N ILE A 128 27.04 1.57 -7.73
CA ILE A 128 25.91 2.49 -7.86
C ILE A 128 26.45 3.91 -7.61
N PRO A 129 26.24 4.86 -8.54
CA PRO A 129 26.74 6.22 -8.38
C PRO A 129 25.91 6.96 -7.30
N MET A 130 26.53 7.25 -6.15
CA MET A 130 25.89 7.96 -5.06
C MET A 130 26.29 9.44 -5.06
N PRO A 131 25.30 10.38 -5.10
CA PRO A 131 25.57 11.79 -4.86
C PRO A 131 26.12 12.03 -3.44
N ASP A 132 26.92 13.09 -3.26
CA ASP A 132 27.34 13.48 -1.91
C ASP A 132 26.15 14.01 -1.10
N LYS A 133 25.90 13.38 0.03
CA LYS A 133 24.79 13.73 0.94
C LYS A 133 24.88 15.17 1.45
N ARG A 134 26.11 15.73 1.59
CA ARG A 134 26.33 17.06 2.12
C ARG A 134 26.11 18.15 1.06
N GLU A 135 26.44 17.84 -0.20
CA GLU A 135 26.29 18.78 -1.31
C GLU A 135 24.87 18.81 -1.86
N ASP A 136 24.24 17.64 -2.04
CA ASP A 136 22.87 17.52 -2.55
C ASP A 136 22.11 16.41 -1.82
N PRO A 137 21.57 16.69 -0.63
CA PRO A 137 20.85 15.72 0.17
C PRO A 137 19.58 15.19 -0.51
N ILE A 138 18.92 16.00 -1.34
CA ILE A 138 17.69 15.60 -2.05
C ILE A 138 18.03 14.57 -3.14
N ARG A 139 19.06 14.84 -3.91
CA ARG A 139 19.51 13.90 -4.94
C ARG A 139 20.07 12.62 -4.33
N TYR A 140 20.78 12.72 -3.22
CA TYR A 140 21.27 11.56 -2.45
C TYR A 140 20.10 10.68 -2.02
N LEU A 141 19.06 11.22 -1.38
CA LEU A 141 17.87 10.46 -0.97
C LEU A 141 17.16 9.85 -2.18
N SER A 142 17.01 10.62 -3.26
CA SER A 142 16.35 10.20 -4.47
C SER A 142 17.06 9.00 -5.13
N VAL A 143 18.37 9.02 -5.23
CA VAL A 143 19.14 7.93 -5.83
C VAL A 143 19.22 6.72 -4.87
N LYS A 144 19.47 6.96 -3.59
CA LYS A 144 19.66 5.89 -2.59
C LYS A 144 18.40 5.08 -2.33
N TYR A 145 17.27 5.77 -2.18
CA TYR A 145 16.00 5.16 -1.78
C TYR A 145 14.98 5.11 -2.91
N SER A 146 15.30 5.66 -4.07
CA SER A 146 14.45 5.67 -5.26
C SER A 146 13.10 6.34 -5.06
N PHE A 147 13.11 7.55 -4.46
CA PHE A 147 11.95 8.44 -4.36
C PHE A 147 12.13 9.65 -5.28
N CYS A 148 11.05 10.15 -5.89
CA CYS A 148 11.17 11.34 -6.74
C CYS A 148 11.66 12.56 -5.93
N PRO A 149 12.44 13.48 -6.55
CA PRO A 149 13.02 14.62 -5.82
C PRO A 149 11.99 15.52 -5.16
N ALA A 150 10.79 15.68 -5.73
CA ALA A 150 9.72 16.45 -5.14
C ALA A 150 9.24 15.83 -3.82
N LEU A 151 9.06 14.50 -3.79
CA LEU A 151 8.67 13.77 -2.58
C LEU A 151 9.78 13.81 -1.52
N CYS A 152 11.06 13.68 -1.93
CA CYS A 152 12.19 13.83 -1.02
C CYS A 152 12.18 15.22 -0.34
N ARG A 153 11.95 16.31 -1.10
CA ARG A 153 11.82 17.66 -0.54
C ARG A 153 10.68 17.77 0.45
N THR A 154 9.49 17.30 0.08
CA THR A 154 8.30 17.32 0.96
C THR A 154 8.57 16.60 2.29
N PHE A 155 9.20 15.43 2.24
CA PHE A 155 9.52 14.68 3.47
C PHE A 155 10.60 15.37 4.30
N VAL A 156 11.65 15.91 3.69
CA VAL A 156 12.72 16.66 4.40
C VAL A 156 12.16 17.93 5.03
N GLU A 157 11.29 18.66 4.35
CA GLU A 157 10.62 19.85 4.90
C GLU A 157 9.70 19.51 6.07
N THR A 158 9.06 18.34 6.03
CA THR A 158 8.10 17.89 7.05
C THR A 158 8.79 17.28 8.26
N PHE A 159 9.79 16.42 8.05
CA PHE A 159 10.37 15.58 9.11
C PHE A 159 11.85 15.88 9.40
N GLY A 160 12.52 16.67 8.56
CA GLY A 160 13.97 16.85 8.58
C GLY A 160 14.70 15.71 7.85
N LEU A 161 15.98 15.94 7.52
CA LEU A 161 16.77 15.04 6.67
C LEU A 161 16.98 13.66 7.30
N GLU A 162 17.35 13.61 8.56
CA GLU A 162 17.69 12.38 9.28
C GLU A 162 16.45 11.48 9.43
N ARG A 163 15.34 12.07 9.89
CA ARG A 163 14.09 11.35 10.05
C ARG A 163 13.52 10.85 8.71
N THR A 164 13.67 11.65 7.65
CA THR A 164 13.27 11.22 6.29
C THR A 164 14.09 10.01 5.84
N GLU A 165 15.39 9.98 6.14
CA GLU A 165 16.24 8.86 5.77
C GLU A 165 15.84 7.57 6.50
N GLU A 166 15.53 7.64 7.81
CA GLU A 166 15.00 6.52 8.60
C GLU A 166 13.69 5.98 8.01
N LEU A 167 12.75 6.86 7.71
CA LEU A 167 11.46 6.48 7.11
C LEU A 167 11.65 5.82 5.73
N PHE A 168 12.52 6.39 4.88
CA PHE A 168 12.76 5.84 3.55
C PHE A 168 13.47 4.48 3.60
N LEU A 169 14.32 4.27 4.61
CA LEU A 169 14.91 2.97 4.88
C LEU A 169 13.84 1.94 5.25
N ALA A 170 12.97 2.27 6.20
CA ALA A 170 11.89 1.40 6.65
C ALA A 170 10.87 1.06 5.53
N PHE A 171 10.55 2.03 4.66
CA PHE A 171 9.74 1.78 3.48
C PHE A 171 10.41 0.88 2.42
N GLY A 172 11.71 0.66 2.52
CA GLY A 172 12.47 -0.28 1.68
C GLY A 172 12.42 -1.72 2.19
N GLU A 173 11.99 -1.93 3.41
CA GLU A 173 11.77 -3.25 3.98
C GLU A 173 10.45 -3.83 3.44
N HIS A 174 10.44 -5.13 3.16
CA HIS A 174 9.22 -5.81 2.75
C HIS A 174 8.51 -6.31 4.00
N PRO A 175 7.38 -5.69 4.39
CA PRO A 175 6.65 -6.15 5.56
C PRO A 175 6.09 -7.54 5.33
N ASP A 176 6.04 -8.32 6.40
CA ASP A 176 5.35 -9.59 6.41
C ASP A 176 3.86 -9.41 6.10
N LEU A 177 3.24 -10.45 5.57
CA LEU A 177 1.80 -10.45 5.31
C LEU A 177 1.05 -10.40 6.66
N THR A 178 0.24 -9.36 6.84
CA THR A 178 -0.57 -9.23 8.07
C THR A 178 -2.01 -9.63 7.83
N LEU A 179 -2.50 -10.53 8.67
CA LEU A 179 -3.86 -11.06 8.66
C LEU A 179 -4.62 -10.53 9.87
N ARG A 180 -5.92 -10.35 9.71
CA ARG A 180 -6.87 -10.20 10.82
C ARG A 180 -7.70 -11.46 10.94
N THR A 181 -7.72 -12.05 12.12
CA THR A 181 -8.54 -13.22 12.46
C THR A 181 -10.01 -12.85 12.42
N ASN A 182 -10.82 -13.72 11.81
CA ASN A 182 -12.28 -13.64 11.90
C ASN A 182 -12.76 -14.31 13.18
N THR A 183 -12.87 -13.54 14.26
CA THR A 183 -13.24 -14.02 15.58
C THR A 183 -14.69 -14.52 15.71
N LEU A 184 -15.51 -14.38 14.64
CA LEU A 184 -16.80 -15.08 14.55
C LEU A 184 -16.65 -16.59 14.31
N ARG A 185 -15.49 -17.03 13.84
CA ARG A 185 -15.25 -18.42 13.39
C ARG A 185 -14.13 -19.12 14.13
N ILE A 186 -13.08 -18.40 14.52
CA ILE A 186 -11.88 -18.98 15.13
C ILE A 186 -11.20 -17.95 16.04
N THR A 187 -10.53 -18.42 17.10
CA THR A 187 -9.64 -17.55 17.90
C THR A 187 -8.31 -17.32 17.17
N ARG A 188 -7.59 -16.26 17.53
CA ARG A 188 -6.24 -16.00 16.97
C ARG A 188 -5.29 -17.16 17.30
N GLU A 189 -5.36 -17.68 18.52
CA GLU A 189 -4.52 -18.77 19.04
C GLU A 189 -4.76 -20.07 18.24
N ASP A 190 -6.01 -20.41 17.98
CA ASP A 190 -6.36 -21.60 17.19
C ASP A 190 -5.94 -21.45 15.72
N LEU A 191 -6.08 -20.23 15.14
CA LEU A 191 -5.62 -19.96 13.77
C LEU A 191 -4.10 -20.03 13.66
N LEU A 192 -3.35 -19.52 14.65
CA LEU A 192 -1.89 -19.66 14.72
C LEU A 192 -1.47 -21.12 14.80
N ALA A 193 -2.15 -21.92 15.64
CA ALA A 193 -1.89 -23.36 15.75
C ALA A 193 -2.19 -24.11 14.44
N ALA A 194 -3.28 -23.75 13.76
CA ALA A 194 -3.64 -24.34 12.46
C ALA A 194 -2.61 -24.02 11.37
N LEU A 195 -2.17 -22.74 11.27
CA LEU A 195 -1.11 -22.34 10.33
C LEU A 195 0.21 -23.07 10.61
N ALA A 196 0.59 -23.19 11.87
CA ALA A 196 1.78 -23.95 12.27
C ALA A 196 1.68 -25.44 11.90
N GLY A 197 0.48 -26.05 12.02
CA GLY A 197 0.19 -27.42 11.59
C GLY A 197 0.40 -27.64 10.08
N GLU A 198 0.18 -26.61 9.27
CA GLU A 198 0.45 -26.59 7.82
C GLU A 198 1.90 -26.20 7.49
N GLY A 199 2.75 -26.02 8.48
CA GLY A 199 4.15 -25.65 8.32
C GLY A 199 4.38 -24.16 8.00
N ILE A 200 3.38 -23.30 8.21
CA ILE A 200 3.47 -21.86 8.01
C ILE A 200 3.97 -21.20 9.28
N HIS A 201 5.07 -20.45 9.18
CA HIS A 201 5.60 -19.66 10.29
C HIS A 201 4.83 -18.35 10.41
N ALA A 202 4.07 -18.21 11.48
CA ALA A 202 3.26 -17.04 11.79
C ALA A 202 3.37 -16.65 13.26
N LEU A 203 3.28 -15.36 13.54
CA LEU A 203 3.43 -14.76 14.87
C LEU A 203 2.26 -13.81 15.14
N PRO A 204 1.85 -13.60 16.40
CA PRO A 204 0.91 -12.54 16.73
C PRO A 204 1.52 -11.17 16.39
N THR A 205 0.68 -10.22 15.98
CA THR A 205 1.07 -8.82 15.84
C THR A 205 1.33 -8.17 17.20
N LYS A 206 1.98 -7.01 17.22
CA LYS A 206 2.45 -6.39 18.48
C LYS A 206 1.33 -5.78 19.33
N GLU A 207 0.37 -5.10 18.67
CA GLU A 207 -0.64 -4.28 19.37
C GLU A 207 -2.07 -4.78 19.15
N SER A 208 -2.34 -5.42 18.01
CA SER A 208 -3.66 -5.98 17.74
C SER A 208 -3.80 -7.36 18.36
N ASP A 209 -4.87 -7.55 19.13
CA ASP A 209 -5.22 -8.81 19.77
C ASP A 209 -5.82 -9.86 18.81
N VAL A 210 -6.12 -9.47 17.58
CA VAL A 210 -6.68 -10.33 16.52
C VAL A 210 -5.75 -10.45 15.30
N GLY A 211 -4.61 -9.78 15.34
CA GLY A 211 -3.65 -9.71 14.25
C GLY A 211 -2.65 -10.87 14.25
N ILE A 212 -2.32 -11.34 13.06
CA ILE A 212 -1.30 -12.37 12.80
C ILE A 212 -0.36 -11.86 11.70
N ARG A 213 0.94 -12.00 11.91
CA ARG A 213 1.99 -11.74 10.95
C ARG A 213 2.50 -13.07 10.38
N VAL A 214 2.37 -13.27 9.08
CA VAL A 214 2.85 -14.46 8.37
C VAL A 214 4.24 -14.16 7.82
N CYS A 215 5.26 -14.84 8.32
CA CYS A 215 6.67 -14.64 7.97
C CYS A 215 7.07 -15.34 6.66
N ASP A 216 6.30 -16.34 6.26
CA ASP A 216 6.52 -17.08 5.02
C ASP A 216 5.90 -16.38 3.80
N LYS A 217 6.61 -16.44 2.68
CA LYS A 217 6.13 -15.92 1.40
C LYS A 217 5.19 -16.91 0.71
N SER A 218 3.96 -17.01 1.20
CA SER A 218 2.93 -17.88 0.62
C SER A 218 1.81 -17.05 -0.02
N PRO A 219 1.23 -17.50 -1.16
CA PRO A 219 0.06 -16.84 -1.73
C PRO A 219 -1.10 -16.90 -0.73
N VAL A 220 -1.73 -15.76 -0.47
CA VAL A 220 -2.83 -15.65 0.53
C VAL A 220 -3.96 -16.65 0.27
N ALA A 221 -4.31 -16.85 -1.00
CA ALA A 221 -5.40 -17.76 -1.39
C ALA A 221 -5.08 -19.26 -1.14
N GLU A 222 -3.81 -19.61 -0.95
CA GLU A 222 -3.34 -20.98 -0.67
C GLU A 222 -3.20 -21.23 0.83
N LEU A 223 -3.26 -20.18 1.68
CA LEU A 223 -3.19 -20.33 3.12
C LEU A 223 -4.42 -21.06 3.68
N TYR A 224 -4.18 -21.98 4.63
CA TYR A 224 -5.24 -22.68 5.34
C TYR A 224 -6.28 -21.71 5.90
N GLY A 225 -7.55 -21.99 5.66
CA GLY A 225 -8.67 -21.21 6.20
C GLY A 225 -9.01 -19.92 5.43
N PHE A 226 -8.27 -19.55 4.36
CA PHE A 226 -8.64 -18.39 3.55
C PHE A 226 -10.00 -18.58 2.88
N ALA A 227 -10.20 -19.71 2.19
CA ALA A 227 -11.47 -20.02 1.51
C ALA A 227 -12.63 -20.12 2.51
N ASP A 228 -12.37 -20.65 3.70
CA ASP A 228 -13.34 -20.79 4.78
C ASP A 228 -13.61 -19.46 5.53
N GLY A 229 -12.94 -18.37 5.15
CA GLY A 229 -13.14 -17.06 5.76
C GLY A 229 -12.68 -16.98 7.23
N LEU A 230 -11.67 -17.76 7.64
CA LEU A 230 -11.12 -17.72 8.99
C LEU A 230 -10.32 -16.45 9.25
N PHE A 231 -9.91 -15.76 8.19
CA PHE A 231 -9.17 -14.50 8.25
C PHE A 231 -9.32 -13.68 6.95
N PHE A 232 -8.82 -12.46 7.00
CA PHE A 232 -8.62 -11.61 5.83
C PHE A 232 -7.35 -10.78 5.98
N VAL A 233 -6.85 -10.25 4.85
CA VAL A 233 -5.65 -9.42 4.84
C VAL A 233 -6.01 -8.02 5.33
N GLN A 234 -5.35 -7.59 6.40
CA GLN A 234 -5.47 -6.24 6.93
C GLN A 234 -4.20 -5.88 7.70
N ASP A 235 -3.59 -4.75 7.36
CA ASP A 235 -2.46 -4.20 8.10
C ASP A 235 -2.82 -3.92 9.56
N GLU A 236 -1.86 -4.08 10.49
CA GLU A 236 -2.10 -3.88 11.91
C GLU A 236 -2.57 -2.46 12.23
N ALA A 237 -2.04 -1.43 11.54
CA ALA A 237 -2.49 -0.06 11.71
C ALA A 237 -3.98 0.11 11.39
N SER A 238 -4.47 -0.55 10.32
CA SER A 238 -5.89 -0.58 9.98
C SER A 238 -6.73 -1.34 11.00
N GLN A 239 -6.17 -2.39 11.62
CA GLN A 239 -6.84 -3.13 12.71
C GLN A 239 -7.02 -2.26 13.95
N LEU A 240 -5.98 -1.49 14.32
CA LEU A 240 -6.03 -0.53 15.44
C LEU A 240 -7.03 0.59 15.18
N CYS A 241 -7.09 1.11 13.95
CA CYS A 241 -8.10 2.08 13.53
C CYS A 241 -9.52 1.53 13.71
N VAL A 242 -9.80 0.29 13.28
CA VAL A 242 -11.12 -0.35 13.49
C VAL A 242 -11.40 -0.54 14.98
N LYS A 243 -10.44 -0.98 15.76
CA LYS A 243 -10.58 -1.14 17.23
C LYS A 243 -10.95 0.18 17.91
N SER A 244 -10.38 1.32 17.46
CA SER A 244 -10.67 2.65 18.01
C SER A 244 -12.11 3.12 17.74
N LEU A 245 -12.78 2.56 16.73
CA LEU A 245 -14.19 2.82 16.45
C LEU A 245 -15.08 2.33 17.61
N ASP A 246 -14.66 1.32 18.37
CA ASP A 246 -15.38 0.74 19.51
C ASP A 246 -16.82 0.34 19.15
N ALA A 247 -16.97 -0.31 17.99
CA ALA A 247 -18.26 -0.81 17.53
C ALA A 247 -18.73 -2.00 18.39
N LYS A 248 -19.99 -2.00 18.78
CA LYS A 248 -20.60 -3.03 19.65
C LYS A 248 -21.80 -3.66 18.96
N ALA A 249 -22.15 -4.88 19.39
CA ALA A 249 -23.34 -5.58 18.91
C ALA A 249 -24.58 -4.70 18.97
N GLY A 250 -25.40 -4.72 17.92
CA GLY A 250 -26.63 -3.96 17.79
C GLY A 250 -26.49 -2.52 17.31
N MET A 251 -25.28 -1.97 17.21
CA MET A 251 -25.03 -0.62 16.71
C MET A 251 -25.29 -0.49 15.20
N ARG A 252 -25.46 0.76 14.76
CA ARG A 252 -25.45 1.16 13.36
C ARG A 252 -24.14 1.86 13.06
N VAL A 253 -23.36 1.28 12.15
CA VAL A 253 -22.05 1.77 11.72
C VAL A 253 -22.12 2.23 10.27
N LEU A 254 -21.49 3.37 9.95
CA LEU A 254 -21.27 3.85 8.60
C LEU A 254 -19.76 3.77 8.30
N ASP A 255 -19.39 3.18 7.19
CA ASP A 255 -18.07 3.29 6.57
C ASP A 255 -18.23 4.11 5.28
N ALA A 256 -17.81 5.37 5.32
CA ALA A 256 -18.08 6.34 4.26
C ALA A 256 -17.23 6.14 2.99
N CYS A 257 -16.10 5.41 3.08
CA CYS A 257 -15.15 5.17 1.99
C CYS A 257 -14.62 3.73 2.07
N ALA A 258 -15.51 2.75 1.99
CA ALA A 258 -15.29 1.39 2.48
C ALA A 258 -14.31 0.54 1.66
N CYS A 259 -14.18 0.76 0.34
CA CYS A 259 -13.47 -0.18 -0.51
C CYS A 259 -11.96 -0.29 -0.21
N PRO A 260 -11.45 -1.54 -0.14
CA PRO A 260 -12.03 -2.83 -0.53
C PRO A 260 -12.83 -3.57 0.54
N GLY A 261 -13.13 -2.98 1.71
CA GLY A 261 -14.04 -3.53 2.71
C GLY A 261 -13.40 -3.99 4.02
N SER A 262 -12.07 -4.03 4.11
CA SER A 262 -11.40 -4.63 5.27
C SER A 262 -11.76 -3.99 6.62
N LYS A 263 -11.99 -2.66 6.65
CA LYS A 263 -12.41 -1.96 7.86
C LYS A 263 -13.88 -2.22 8.20
N SER A 264 -14.76 -2.26 7.19
CA SER A 264 -16.17 -2.67 7.35
C SER A 264 -16.29 -4.10 7.89
N PHE A 265 -15.47 -5.05 7.37
CA PHE A 265 -15.45 -6.43 7.87
C PHE A 265 -15.02 -6.47 9.33
N GLY A 266 -13.96 -5.75 9.67
CA GLY A 266 -13.49 -5.64 11.04
C GLY A 266 -14.55 -5.11 11.99
N ALA A 267 -15.25 -4.05 11.62
CA ALA A 267 -16.36 -3.48 12.41
C ALA A 267 -17.50 -4.47 12.60
N ALA A 268 -17.92 -5.17 11.52
CA ALA A 268 -18.98 -6.18 11.60
C ALA A 268 -18.61 -7.38 12.50
N ILE A 269 -17.35 -7.80 12.48
CA ILE A 269 -16.84 -8.87 13.35
C ILE A 269 -16.83 -8.41 14.80
N ASP A 270 -16.35 -7.18 15.10
CA ASP A 270 -16.35 -6.61 16.45
C ASP A 270 -17.76 -6.45 17.00
N MET A 271 -18.74 -6.20 16.11
CA MET A 271 -20.17 -6.18 16.42
C MET A 271 -20.79 -7.59 16.56
N GLN A 272 -20.01 -8.65 16.51
CA GLN A 272 -20.51 -10.04 16.58
C GLN A 272 -21.60 -10.33 15.53
N ASN A 273 -21.44 -9.75 14.34
CA ASN A 273 -22.38 -9.87 13.23
C ASN A 273 -23.85 -9.53 13.63
N THR A 274 -24.02 -8.53 14.50
CA THR A 274 -25.34 -8.07 15.00
C THR A 274 -25.44 -6.56 14.92
N GLY A 275 -26.49 -6.05 14.27
CA GLY A 275 -26.69 -4.63 14.00
C GLY A 275 -26.72 -4.32 12.51
N CYS A 276 -26.07 -3.24 12.07
CA CYS A 276 -25.99 -2.85 10.66
C CYS A 276 -24.67 -2.12 10.37
N VAL A 277 -23.97 -2.55 9.33
CA VAL A 277 -22.82 -1.83 8.76
C VAL A 277 -23.18 -1.36 7.36
N MET A 278 -23.30 -0.04 7.17
CA MET A 278 -23.48 0.59 5.86
C MET A 278 -22.11 0.93 5.28
N SER A 279 -21.74 0.32 4.17
CA SER A 279 -20.44 0.48 3.49
C SER A 279 -20.63 1.23 2.18
N CYS A 280 -20.08 2.45 2.09
CA CYS A 280 -20.22 3.31 0.93
C CYS A 280 -18.92 3.43 0.15
N ASP A 281 -18.99 3.57 -1.16
CA ASP A 281 -17.87 3.98 -2.02
C ASP A 281 -18.40 4.76 -3.22
N LEU A 282 -17.57 5.64 -3.78
CA LEU A 282 -17.88 6.41 -4.98
C LEU A 282 -18.08 5.52 -6.22
N HIS A 283 -17.50 4.33 -6.25
CA HIS A 283 -17.42 3.47 -7.41
C HIS A 283 -18.16 2.15 -7.19
N ARG A 284 -19.32 1.99 -7.83
CA ARG A 284 -20.15 0.78 -7.75
C ARG A 284 -19.40 -0.53 -8.05
N ASN A 285 -18.51 -0.50 -9.04
CA ASN A 285 -17.73 -1.67 -9.42
C ASN A 285 -16.79 -2.18 -8.32
N LYS A 286 -16.39 -1.34 -7.38
CA LYS A 286 -15.57 -1.73 -6.24
C LYS A 286 -16.37 -2.35 -5.10
N LEU A 287 -17.66 -2.01 -4.98
CA LEU A 287 -18.52 -2.53 -3.91
C LEU A 287 -18.72 -4.05 -4.03
N SER A 288 -18.60 -4.62 -5.22
CA SER A 288 -18.62 -6.08 -5.41
C SER A 288 -17.50 -6.81 -4.64
N LEU A 289 -16.36 -6.15 -4.39
CA LEU A 289 -15.28 -6.69 -3.56
C LEU A 289 -15.69 -6.74 -2.09
N VAL A 290 -16.43 -5.72 -1.64
CA VAL A 290 -16.98 -5.66 -0.27
C VAL A 290 -18.03 -6.75 -0.08
N GLU A 291 -18.95 -6.89 -1.04
CA GLU A 291 -20.01 -7.90 -1.02
C GLU A 291 -19.44 -9.33 -1.00
N SER A 292 -18.52 -9.65 -1.92
CA SER A 292 -17.89 -10.99 -1.97
C SER A 292 -17.00 -11.28 -0.76
N GLY A 293 -16.34 -10.26 -0.22
CA GLY A 293 -15.55 -10.40 1.00
C GLY A 293 -16.42 -10.70 2.22
N ALA A 294 -17.55 -9.99 2.35
CA ALA A 294 -18.52 -10.20 3.43
C ALA A 294 -19.12 -11.62 3.37
N GLU A 295 -19.50 -12.09 2.15
CA GLU A 295 -20.01 -13.44 1.92
C GLU A 295 -18.99 -14.51 2.37
N ARG A 296 -17.73 -14.41 1.91
CA ARG A 296 -16.66 -15.35 2.28
C ARG A 296 -16.45 -15.40 3.79
N LEU A 297 -16.50 -14.24 4.46
CA LEU A 297 -16.31 -14.12 5.92
C LEU A 297 -17.55 -14.51 6.73
N GLY A 298 -18.72 -14.72 6.08
CA GLY A 298 -19.98 -15.03 6.75
C GLY A 298 -20.61 -13.83 7.46
N ILE A 299 -20.33 -12.61 6.97
CA ILE A 299 -20.90 -11.37 7.49
C ILE A 299 -22.23 -11.09 6.82
N SER A 300 -23.31 -10.98 7.60
CA SER A 300 -24.67 -10.78 7.10
C SER A 300 -25.26 -9.39 7.36
N ILE A 301 -24.64 -8.59 8.23
CA ILE A 301 -25.15 -7.27 8.63
C ILE A 301 -24.61 -6.12 7.76
N LEU A 302 -23.79 -6.43 6.74
CA LEU A 302 -23.17 -5.46 5.87
C LEU A 302 -24.10 -5.16 4.68
N GLN A 303 -24.28 -3.88 4.40
CA GLN A 303 -25.01 -3.35 3.25
C GLN A 303 -24.09 -2.42 2.47
N THR A 304 -24.24 -2.36 1.15
CA THR A 304 -23.40 -1.50 0.29
C THR A 304 -24.25 -0.46 -0.43
N GLU A 305 -23.72 0.76 -0.56
CA GLU A 305 -24.35 1.84 -1.31
C GLU A 305 -23.30 2.62 -2.12
N GLU A 306 -23.56 2.82 -3.43
CA GLU A 306 -22.76 3.73 -4.25
C GLU A 306 -23.07 5.16 -3.86
N ARG A 307 -22.04 5.87 -3.37
CA ARG A 307 -22.24 7.20 -2.84
C ARG A 307 -20.96 8.05 -2.86
N ASP A 308 -21.11 9.31 -3.27
CA ASP A 308 -20.10 10.33 -2.98
C ASP A 308 -20.23 10.76 -1.51
N ALA A 309 -19.22 10.49 -0.71
CA ALA A 309 -19.21 10.80 0.72
C ALA A 309 -19.27 12.33 1.02
N ARG A 310 -19.07 13.18 0.01
CA ARG A 310 -19.22 14.65 0.10
C ARG A 310 -20.69 15.10 -0.02
N THR A 311 -21.57 14.25 -0.56
CA THR A 311 -22.95 14.60 -0.85
C THR A 311 -23.84 14.32 0.38
N PRO A 312 -24.56 15.33 0.93
CA PRO A 312 -25.43 15.14 2.06
C PRO A 312 -26.56 14.12 1.84
N ASN A 313 -26.97 13.46 2.93
CA ASN A 313 -28.17 12.62 3.00
C ASN A 313 -28.97 12.95 4.26
N ASP A 314 -30.04 13.70 4.10
CA ASP A 314 -30.86 14.19 5.22
C ASP A 314 -31.48 13.05 6.05
N THR A 315 -31.72 11.89 5.42
CA THR A 315 -32.27 10.71 6.11
C THR A 315 -31.27 10.03 7.06
N TRP A 316 -29.99 10.38 6.95
CA TRP A 316 -28.92 9.80 7.75
C TRP A 316 -28.49 10.69 8.94
N ILE A 317 -28.97 11.93 8.99
CA ILE A 317 -28.59 12.88 10.05
C ILE A 317 -28.85 12.24 11.43
N SER A 318 -27.78 12.15 12.24
CA SER A 318 -27.81 11.58 13.61
C SER A 318 -28.34 10.13 13.67
N GLN A 319 -28.08 9.30 12.66
CA GLN A 319 -28.58 7.92 12.59
C GLN A 319 -27.54 6.86 12.98
N PHE A 320 -26.27 7.19 13.02
CA PHE A 320 -25.22 6.20 13.23
C PHE A 320 -24.55 6.36 14.59
N ASP A 321 -24.34 5.23 15.27
CA ASP A 321 -23.62 5.19 16.56
C ASP A 321 -22.13 5.37 16.36
N ARG A 322 -21.62 4.89 15.21
CA ARG A 322 -20.21 4.96 14.79
C ARG A 322 -20.12 5.32 13.32
N VAL A 323 -19.20 6.20 12.99
CA VAL A 323 -18.89 6.56 11.58
C VAL A 323 -17.40 6.44 11.35
N LEU A 324 -17.01 5.77 10.28
CA LEU A 324 -15.63 5.63 9.83
C LEU A 324 -15.44 6.41 8.53
N CYS A 325 -14.42 7.24 8.50
CA CYS A 325 -13.94 7.98 7.33
C CYS A 325 -12.48 7.60 7.03
N ASP A 326 -12.28 6.44 6.38
CA ASP A 326 -10.99 6.06 5.80
C ASP A 326 -10.86 6.74 4.44
N VAL A 327 -10.51 8.01 4.45
CA VAL A 327 -10.65 8.89 3.30
C VAL A 327 -9.61 8.64 2.21
N PRO A 328 -9.92 8.93 0.93
CA PRO A 328 -8.92 8.92 -0.12
C PRO A 328 -7.78 9.88 0.23
N CYS A 329 -6.55 9.41 0.15
CA CYS A 329 -5.35 10.16 0.54
C CYS A 329 -4.22 10.00 -0.47
N SER A 330 -3.10 10.72 -0.26
CA SER A 330 -1.92 10.61 -1.12
C SER A 330 -1.32 9.21 -1.17
N GLY A 331 -1.49 8.43 -0.11
CA GLY A 331 -0.92 7.09 0.04
C GLY A 331 0.55 7.10 0.46
N PHE A 332 1.07 8.23 0.95
CA PHE A 332 2.49 8.39 1.31
C PHE A 332 2.86 7.77 2.67
N GLY A 333 2.24 6.67 2.99
CA GLY A 333 2.54 5.78 4.10
C GLY A 333 2.66 4.32 3.69
N VAL A 334 2.25 3.96 2.44
CA VAL A 334 2.15 2.55 2.01
C VAL A 334 3.11 2.20 0.87
N PHE A 335 4.27 2.84 0.81
CA PHE A 335 5.28 2.66 -0.26
C PHE A 335 5.80 1.23 -0.37
N ALA A 336 5.84 0.47 0.72
CA ALA A 336 6.26 -0.93 0.71
C ALA A 336 5.27 -1.83 -0.05
N LYS A 337 3.97 -1.50 -0.02
CA LYS A 337 2.89 -2.23 -0.70
C LYS A 337 2.55 -1.66 -2.09
N LYS A 338 2.84 -0.37 -2.31
CA LYS A 338 2.58 0.36 -3.56
C LYS A 338 3.82 1.15 -3.97
N PRO A 339 4.86 0.47 -4.47
CA PRO A 339 6.15 1.11 -4.74
C PRO A 339 6.08 2.19 -5.83
N GLU A 340 5.11 2.16 -6.72
CA GLU A 340 4.87 3.19 -7.74
C GLU A 340 4.58 4.57 -7.14
N LEU A 341 4.08 4.65 -5.91
CA LEU A 341 3.84 5.91 -5.21
C LEU A 341 5.13 6.70 -4.91
N ARG A 342 6.29 6.04 -4.92
CA ARG A 342 7.60 6.70 -4.76
C ARG A 342 7.88 7.75 -5.85
N TYR A 343 7.19 7.64 -6.98
CA TYR A 343 7.37 8.51 -8.15
C TYR A 343 6.25 9.52 -8.34
N LYS A 344 5.24 9.49 -7.47
CA LYS A 344 4.12 10.43 -7.50
C LYS A 344 4.57 11.80 -7.00
N ASP A 345 4.30 12.85 -7.81
CA ASP A 345 4.53 14.22 -7.37
C ASP A 345 3.51 14.57 -6.26
N PRO A 346 3.96 15.04 -5.08
CA PRO A 346 3.08 15.51 -4.03
C PRO A 346 2.08 16.58 -4.49
N ALA A 347 2.47 17.45 -5.44
CA ALA A 347 1.60 18.48 -5.99
C ALA A 347 0.32 17.90 -6.62
N ALA A 348 0.38 16.69 -7.17
CA ALA A 348 -0.80 15.99 -7.69
C ALA A 348 -1.82 15.62 -6.61
N SER A 349 -1.44 15.71 -5.35
CA SER A 349 -2.29 15.42 -4.18
C SER A 349 -2.74 16.68 -3.43
N ALA A 350 -2.42 17.88 -3.92
CA ALA A 350 -2.67 19.14 -3.23
C ALA A 350 -4.15 19.42 -2.90
N ALA A 351 -5.08 18.88 -3.69
CA ALA A 351 -6.52 19.03 -3.46
C ALA A 351 -7.08 18.05 -2.42
N LEU A 352 -6.33 17.01 -2.03
CA LEU A 352 -6.85 15.96 -1.15
C LEU A 352 -7.24 16.46 0.24
N PRO A 353 -6.49 17.34 0.93
CA PRO A 353 -6.89 17.83 2.24
C PRO A 353 -8.29 18.47 2.26
N ASP A 354 -8.64 19.25 1.23
CA ASP A 354 -9.96 19.88 1.15
C ASP A 354 -11.08 18.87 0.84
N ILE A 355 -10.80 17.88 -0.02
CA ILE A 355 -11.73 16.77 -0.31
C ILE A 355 -11.99 15.96 0.97
N GLN A 356 -10.93 15.63 1.70
CA GLN A 356 -11.01 14.87 2.96
C GLN A 356 -11.79 15.62 4.03
N LEU A 357 -11.55 16.93 4.17
CA LEU A 357 -12.29 17.78 5.10
C LEU A 357 -13.78 17.86 4.73
N ALA A 358 -14.11 17.94 3.43
CA ALA A 358 -15.50 17.94 2.98
C ALA A 358 -16.20 16.60 3.31
N ILE A 359 -15.52 15.46 3.14
CA ILE A 359 -16.01 14.13 3.54
C ILE A 359 -16.25 14.10 5.05
N LEU A 360 -15.25 14.52 5.84
CA LEU A 360 -15.30 14.51 7.30
C LEU A 360 -16.47 15.36 7.83
N LYS A 361 -16.65 16.57 7.30
CA LYS A 361 -17.76 17.46 7.66
C LYS A 361 -19.11 16.84 7.33
N ASN A 362 -19.28 16.29 6.14
CA ASN A 362 -20.55 15.65 5.78
C ASN A 362 -20.84 14.44 6.66
N ALA A 363 -19.86 13.53 6.82
CA ALA A 363 -20.00 12.32 7.61
C ALA A 363 -20.26 12.60 9.10
N SER A 364 -19.74 13.71 9.64
CA SER A 364 -19.97 14.13 11.03
C SER A 364 -21.46 14.38 11.33
N THR A 365 -22.23 14.85 10.35
CA THR A 365 -23.67 15.11 10.53
C THR A 365 -24.47 13.84 10.80
N TYR A 366 -23.95 12.69 10.42
CA TYR A 366 -24.60 11.38 10.55
C TYR A 366 -24.39 10.74 11.91
N VAL A 367 -23.42 11.22 12.69
CA VAL A 367 -23.08 10.71 14.02
C VAL A 367 -24.15 11.11 15.03
N LYS A 368 -24.65 10.19 15.84
CA LYS A 368 -25.51 10.49 17.00
C LYS A 368 -24.74 11.28 18.06
N VAL A 369 -25.43 12.04 18.90
CA VAL A 369 -24.85 12.59 20.13
C VAL A 369 -24.35 11.44 21.01
N GLY A 370 -23.12 11.54 21.53
CA GLY A 370 -22.42 10.44 22.22
C GLY A 370 -21.84 9.37 21.28
N GLY A 371 -22.02 9.52 19.96
CA GLY A 371 -21.44 8.65 18.96
C GLY A 371 -20.00 9.03 18.60
N ARG A 372 -19.27 8.10 17.96
CA ARG A 372 -17.87 8.30 17.53
C ARG A 372 -17.75 8.44 16.03
N LEU A 373 -16.84 9.31 15.63
CA LEU A 373 -16.35 9.52 14.27
C LEU A 373 -14.87 9.21 14.25
N VAL A 374 -14.46 8.23 13.46
CA VAL A 374 -13.04 7.91 13.24
C VAL A 374 -12.64 8.39 11.86
N TYR A 375 -11.65 9.25 11.82
CA TYR A 375 -11.00 9.72 10.61
C TYR A 375 -9.67 9.00 10.42
N SER A 376 -9.36 8.50 9.23
CA SER A 376 -8.08 7.82 8.97
C SER A 376 -7.55 8.03 7.56
N THR A 377 -6.23 7.92 7.42
CA THR A 377 -5.48 8.01 6.17
C THR A 377 -4.31 7.04 6.17
N CYS A 378 -3.88 6.59 4.99
CA CYS A 378 -2.64 5.84 4.80
C CYS A 378 -1.49 6.75 4.30
N THR A 379 -1.36 7.95 4.86
CA THR A 379 -0.27 8.89 4.59
C THR A 379 0.35 9.41 5.88
N LEU A 380 1.61 9.86 5.79
CA LEU A 380 2.31 10.51 6.91
C LEU A 380 2.29 12.03 6.84
N LEU A 381 1.63 12.64 5.82
CA LEU A 381 1.63 14.10 5.67
C LEU A 381 0.67 14.77 6.65
N PRO A 382 1.18 15.68 7.53
CA PRO A 382 0.37 16.36 8.55
C PRO A 382 -0.81 17.16 7.97
N CYS A 383 -0.70 17.69 6.75
CA CYS A 383 -1.76 18.45 6.12
C CYS A 383 -3.01 17.61 5.79
N GLU A 384 -2.84 16.30 5.60
CA GLU A 384 -3.93 15.34 5.39
C GLU A 384 -4.41 14.72 6.73
N ASN A 385 -3.64 14.84 7.80
CA ASN A 385 -3.80 14.19 9.10
C ASN A 385 -4.24 15.20 10.18
N GLU A 386 -3.34 15.54 11.10
CA GLU A 386 -3.60 16.44 12.23
C GLU A 386 -4.12 17.82 11.76
N GLY A 387 -3.63 18.30 10.62
CA GLY A 387 -4.08 19.54 10.02
C GLY A 387 -5.57 19.55 9.67
N ASN A 388 -6.07 18.47 9.08
CA ASN A 388 -7.50 18.33 8.78
C ASN A 388 -8.34 18.15 10.04
N VAL A 389 -7.86 17.38 11.02
CA VAL A 389 -8.55 17.23 12.31
C VAL A 389 -8.67 18.58 13.02
N ALA A 390 -7.61 19.39 13.06
CA ALA A 390 -7.63 20.72 13.65
C ALA A 390 -8.63 21.66 12.95
N ARG A 391 -8.58 21.73 11.61
CA ARG A 391 -9.53 22.51 10.79
C ARG A 391 -10.98 22.07 11.05
N PHE A 392 -11.23 20.78 11.14
CA PHE A 392 -12.56 20.25 11.44
C PHE A 392 -13.06 20.72 12.81
N LEU A 393 -12.26 20.60 13.87
CA LEU A 393 -12.61 20.97 15.24
C LEU A 393 -12.80 22.49 15.44
N GLU A 394 -12.09 23.32 14.68
CA GLU A 394 -12.29 24.77 14.68
C GLU A 394 -13.70 25.15 14.23
N GLU A 395 -14.23 24.44 13.23
CA GLU A 395 -15.55 24.72 12.63
C GLU A 395 -16.70 23.92 13.27
N ASN A 396 -16.42 22.81 13.97
CA ASN A 396 -17.42 21.87 14.50
C ASN A 396 -17.27 21.71 16.01
N ARG A 397 -17.78 22.68 16.76
CA ARG A 397 -17.71 22.74 18.24
C ARG A 397 -18.56 21.67 18.94
N ASP A 398 -19.34 20.91 18.20
CA ASP A 398 -20.13 19.78 18.70
C ASP A 398 -19.29 18.50 18.82
N PHE A 399 -18.03 18.54 18.39
CA PHE A 399 -17.11 17.40 18.48
C PHE A 399 -15.92 17.72 19.40
N SER A 400 -15.45 16.69 20.10
CA SER A 400 -14.21 16.69 20.86
C SER A 400 -13.27 15.60 20.36
N LEU A 401 -11.96 15.89 20.36
CA LEU A 401 -10.94 14.90 20.07
C LEU A 401 -10.71 14.02 21.30
N ILE A 402 -10.88 12.71 21.14
CA ILE A 402 -10.60 11.71 22.18
C ILE A 402 -9.16 11.20 22.07
N GLU A 403 -8.75 10.85 20.84
CA GLU A 403 -7.43 10.28 20.56
C GLU A 403 -7.03 10.62 19.12
N GLN A 404 -5.75 10.82 18.89
CA GLN A 404 -5.17 10.74 17.56
C GLN A 404 -3.80 10.07 17.62
N ARG A 405 -3.49 9.31 16.57
CA ARG A 405 -2.23 8.56 16.52
C ARG A 405 -1.70 8.47 15.11
N THR A 406 -0.40 8.74 14.96
CA THR A 406 0.36 8.45 13.75
C THR A 406 1.21 7.20 14.00
N LEU A 407 1.10 6.22 13.11
CA LEU A 407 1.87 4.98 13.12
C LEU A 407 2.96 5.08 12.05
N TYR A 408 4.18 4.77 12.45
CA TYR A 408 5.36 4.85 11.60
C TYR A 408 5.92 3.46 11.32
N PRO A 409 6.39 3.17 10.08
CA PRO A 409 6.84 1.82 9.72
C PRO A 409 8.06 1.35 10.52
N ASP A 410 8.99 2.24 10.83
CA ASP A 410 10.20 1.94 11.59
C ASP A 410 9.99 1.76 13.10
N ILE A 411 8.91 2.31 13.65
CA ILE A 411 8.60 2.24 15.09
C ILE A 411 7.57 1.15 15.37
N ASN A 412 6.50 1.13 14.58
CA ASN A 412 5.34 0.27 14.82
C ASN A 412 5.37 -1.03 14.02
N GLU A 413 6.28 -1.18 13.05
CA GLU A 413 6.34 -2.31 12.10
C GLU A 413 5.03 -2.48 11.29
N THR A 414 4.35 -1.36 11.00
CA THR A 414 3.09 -1.28 10.24
C THR A 414 3.28 -0.41 9.00
N ASP A 415 2.23 -0.25 8.20
CA ASP A 415 2.20 0.85 7.24
C ASP A 415 2.28 2.20 7.95
N GLY A 416 2.73 3.24 7.23
CA GLY A 416 2.57 4.62 7.67
C GLY A 416 1.09 4.98 7.63
N PHE A 417 0.51 5.27 8.78
CA PHE A 417 -0.94 5.42 8.95
C PHE A 417 -1.28 6.46 10.01
N PHE A 418 -2.41 7.13 9.83
CA PHE A 418 -2.96 8.04 10.81
C PHE A 418 -4.41 7.72 11.10
N TYR A 419 -4.82 7.83 12.38
CA TYR A 419 -6.23 7.90 12.72
C TYR A 419 -6.50 8.88 13.86
N ALA A 420 -7.70 9.45 13.87
CA ALA A 420 -8.22 10.30 14.95
C ALA A 420 -9.63 9.86 15.32
N VAL A 421 -9.90 9.80 16.61
CA VAL A 421 -11.19 9.46 17.21
C VAL A 421 -11.82 10.74 17.75
N LEU A 422 -12.99 11.06 17.23
CA LEU A 422 -13.78 12.23 17.58
C LEU A 422 -15.11 11.76 18.21
N GLU A 423 -15.56 12.42 19.25
CA GLU A 423 -16.86 12.15 19.87
C GLU A 423 -17.80 13.33 19.68
N ARG A 424 -19.04 13.07 19.28
CA ARG A 424 -20.06 14.11 19.20
C ARG A 424 -20.64 14.36 20.58
N VAL A 425 -20.40 15.55 21.14
CA VAL A 425 -20.79 15.94 22.50
C VAL A 425 -22.13 16.68 22.56
N ARG A 426 -22.61 17.19 21.41
CA ARG A 426 -23.89 17.93 21.28
C ARG A 426 -24.61 17.62 19.99
#